data_c636cc386ebc27cc5a538f611184ef7c
#
_entry.id   c636cc386ebc27cc5a538f611184ef7c
#
_cell.length_a   1.000
_cell.length_b   1.000
_cell.length_c   1.000
_cell.angle_alpha   90.00
_cell.angle_beta   90.00
_cell.angle_gamma   90.00
#
_symmetry.space_group_name_H-M   'P 1'
#
loop_
_entity.id
_entity.type
_entity.pdbx_description
1 polymer ?
#
loop_
_entity_poly.entity_id
_entity_poly.type
_entity_poly.pdbx_seq_one_letter_code
_entity_poly.pdbx_strand_id
1 'polypeptide(L)'
;RSERMEWTSCFRRLVKPRQKQLVHSIRSRTNAKIWYHTCGACTEFIPDIIDNGAHILNPVQISARGMNPADLKRRFGDRIVFWGGGVDAQRILPRGTPDEVAADVRRNLEAFMPGGGYVFNNVHNIQGEVPPENVLALFDTAWEFGFYG
;
A
#
# COMPACT_ATOMS: atom_id res chain seq x y z
N ARG A 1 -21.51 8.06 9.94
CA ARG A 1 -21.72 6.60 9.70
C ARG A 1 -22.48 6.34 8.40
N SER A 2 -23.49 7.17 8.03
CA SER A 2 -24.32 7.05 6.83
C SER A 2 -23.54 7.23 5.52
N GLU A 3 -22.76 8.29 5.38
CA GLU A 3 -22.00 8.60 4.14
C GLU A 3 -21.02 7.48 3.73
N ARG A 4 -20.31 6.90 4.70
CA ARG A 4 -19.36 5.82 4.43
C ARG A 4 -20.05 4.57 3.89
N MET A 5 -21.25 4.26 4.37
CA MET A 5 -22.05 3.13 3.92
C MET A 5 -22.57 3.35 2.49
N GLU A 6 -22.88 4.59 2.13
CA GLU A 6 -23.28 4.97 0.77
C GLU A 6 -22.16 4.78 -0.26
N TRP A 7 -20.94 5.24 0.05
CA TRP A 7 -19.79 5.07 -0.83
C TRP A 7 -19.41 3.62 -1.04
N THR A 8 -19.39 2.81 0.01
CA THR A 8 -19.10 1.37 -0.09
C THR A 8 -20.15 0.64 -0.92
N SER A 9 -21.41 0.98 -0.72
CA SER A 9 -22.54 0.45 -1.51
C SER A 9 -22.45 0.86 -2.97
N CYS A 10 -22.16 2.13 -3.25
CA CYS A 10 -21.98 2.65 -4.60
C CYS A 10 -20.82 1.95 -5.33
N PHE A 11 -19.67 1.82 -4.67
CA PHE A 11 -18.52 1.10 -5.22
C PHE A 11 -18.89 -0.34 -5.59
N ARG A 12 -19.50 -1.09 -4.68
CA ARG A 12 -19.87 -2.49 -4.90
C ARG A 12 -20.91 -2.68 -6.01
N ARG A 13 -21.82 -1.74 -6.15
CA ARG A 13 -22.89 -1.81 -7.16
C ARG A 13 -22.42 -1.36 -8.54
N LEU A 14 -21.61 -0.31 -8.63
CA LEU A 14 -21.31 0.34 -9.90
C LEU A 14 -19.89 0.07 -10.39
N VAL A 15 -18.90 0.08 -9.50
CA VAL A 15 -17.47 0.03 -9.88
C VAL A 15 -16.95 -1.40 -9.86
N LYS A 16 -17.16 -2.12 -8.76
CA LYS A 16 -16.66 -3.49 -8.58
C LYS A 16 -16.99 -4.44 -9.74
N PRO A 17 -18.23 -4.52 -10.26
CA PRO A 17 -18.56 -5.44 -11.36
C PRO A 17 -17.76 -5.14 -12.63
N ARG A 18 -17.53 -3.87 -12.94
CA ARG A 18 -16.77 -3.43 -14.11
C ARG A 18 -15.28 -3.73 -13.99
N GLN A 19 -14.74 -3.50 -12.84
CA GLN A 19 -13.36 -3.89 -12.54
C GLN A 19 -13.17 -5.40 -12.62
N LYS A 20 -14.12 -6.18 -12.11
CA LYS A 20 -14.10 -7.65 -12.19
C LYS A 20 -14.12 -8.14 -13.65
N GLN A 21 -14.94 -7.54 -14.50
CA GLN A 21 -14.96 -7.83 -15.94
C GLN A 21 -13.63 -7.51 -16.62
N LEU A 22 -13.04 -6.35 -16.31
CA LEU A 22 -11.72 -5.95 -16.84
C LEU A 22 -10.63 -6.94 -16.44
N VAL A 23 -10.53 -7.25 -15.15
CA VAL A 23 -9.56 -8.21 -14.62
C VAL A 23 -9.75 -9.59 -15.22
N HIS A 24 -10.98 -10.05 -15.34
CA HIS A 24 -11.31 -11.33 -16.01
C HIS A 24 -10.83 -11.35 -17.47
N SER A 25 -11.08 -10.28 -18.22
CA SER A 25 -10.64 -10.15 -19.62
C SER A 25 -9.11 -10.19 -19.75
N ILE A 26 -8.37 -9.59 -18.82
CA ILE A 26 -6.91 -9.65 -18.80
C ILE A 26 -6.45 -11.08 -18.49
N ARG A 27 -6.97 -11.67 -17.41
CA ARG A 27 -6.53 -13.01 -16.93
C ARG A 27 -6.90 -14.15 -17.88
N SER A 28 -7.92 -14.00 -18.70
CA SER A 28 -8.25 -14.99 -19.74
C SER A 28 -7.24 -15.02 -20.89
N ARG A 29 -6.37 -14.01 -20.99
CA ARG A 29 -5.39 -13.86 -22.08
C ARG A 29 -3.93 -13.93 -21.62
N THR A 30 -3.68 -13.85 -20.31
CA THR A 30 -2.32 -13.79 -19.78
C THR A 30 -2.27 -14.27 -18.33
N ASN A 31 -1.09 -14.76 -17.91
CA ASN A 31 -0.75 -15.11 -16.53
C ASN A 31 -0.18 -13.93 -15.73
N ALA A 32 -0.22 -12.71 -16.28
CA ALA A 32 0.30 -11.53 -15.62
C ALA A 32 -0.39 -11.28 -14.26
N LYS A 33 0.38 -10.79 -13.29
CA LYS A 33 -0.17 -10.41 -11.99
C LYS A 33 -0.91 -9.08 -12.12
N ILE A 34 -2.04 -9.00 -11.47
CA ILE A 34 -2.87 -7.78 -11.45
C ILE A 34 -2.36 -6.87 -10.32
N TRP A 35 -1.81 -5.75 -10.70
CA TRP A 35 -1.36 -4.69 -9.82
C TRP A 35 -2.45 -3.60 -9.74
N TYR A 36 -3.01 -3.41 -8.55
CA TYR A 36 -4.13 -2.51 -8.33
C TYR A 36 -3.67 -1.26 -7.60
N HIS A 37 -3.81 -0.09 -8.26
CA HIS A 37 -3.43 1.19 -7.69
C HIS A 37 -4.66 1.93 -7.13
N THR A 38 -4.61 2.26 -5.82
CA THR A 38 -5.59 3.13 -5.17
C THR A 38 -5.01 3.81 -3.95
N CYS A 39 -5.11 5.14 -3.90
CA CYS A 39 -4.70 5.94 -2.74
C CYS A 39 -5.81 6.03 -1.70
N GLY A 40 -5.47 6.56 -0.52
CA GLY A 40 -6.42 6.87 0.53
C GLY A 40 -6.80 5.71 1.44
N ALA A 41 -7.90 5.89 2.15
CA ALA A 41 -8.42 4.95 3.16
C ALA A 41 -9.20 3.82 2.48
N CYS A 42 -8.50 2.85 1.91
CA CYS A 42 -9.12 1.78 1.12
C CYS A 42 -9.36 0.46 1.89
N THR A 43 -9.08 0.40 3.18
CA THR A 43 -9.15 -0.84 3.99
C THR A 43 -10.48 -1.59 3.83
N GLU A 44 -11.60 -0.89 3.76
CA GLU A 44 -12.93 -1.51 3.59
C GLU A 44 -13.15 -2.13 2.21
N PHE A 45 -12.37 -1.70 1.21
CA PHE A 45 -12.43 -2.19 -0.17
C PHE A 45 -11.44 -3.29 -0.48
N ILE A 46 -10.43 -3.52 0.37
CA ILE A 46 -9.40 -4.55 0.13
C ILE A 46 -10.01 -5.93 -0.12
N PRO A 47 -11.02 -6.40 0.65
CA PRO A 47 -11.69 -7.67 0.31
C PRO A 47 -12.32 -7.69 -1.08
N ASP A 48 -12.92 -6.59 -1.51
CA ASP A 48 -13.53 -6.46 -2.83
C ASP A 48 -12.47 -6.42 -3.96
N ILE A 49 -11.33 -5.78 -3.70
CA ILE A 49 -10.17 -5.70 -4.60
C ILE A 49 -9.57 -7.11 -4.80
N ILE A 50 -9.41 -7.88 -3.71
CA ILE A 50 -8.95 -9.27 -3.76
C ILE A 50 -9.94 -10.14 -4.53
N ASP A 51 -11.25 -10.03 -4.26
CA ASP A 51 -12.30 -10.78 -4.95
C ASP A 51 -12.39 -10.46 -6.45
N ASN A 52 -12.02 -9.25 -6.84
CA ASN A 52 -11.87 -8.87 -8.24
C ASN A 52 -10.65 -9.51 -8.92
N GLY A 53 -9.75 -10.13 -8.16
CA GLY A 53 -8.58 -10.85 -8.68
C GLY A 53 -7.30 -10.04 -8.69
N ALA A 54 -7.20 -8.95 -7.91
CA ALA A 54 -5.95 -8.25 -7.70
C ALA A 54 -4.96 -9.12 -6.89
N HIS A 55 -3.70 -9.06 -7.28
CA HIS A 55 -2.60 -9.76 -6.61
C HIS A 55 -1.76 -8.82 -5.77
N ILE A 56 -1.71 -7.55 -6.13
CA ILE A 56 -0.85 -6.53 -5.55
C ILE A 56 -1.66 -5.27 -5.31
N LEU A 57 -1.56 -4.70 -4.11
CA LEU A 57 -2.14 -3.41 -3.74
C LEU A 57 -1.04 -2.35 -3.63
N ASN A 58 -1.22 -1.24 -4.32
CA ASN A 58 -0.32 -0.08 -4.32
C ASN A 58 -1.15 1.22 -4.23
N PRO A 59 -0.67 2.28 -3.61
CA PRO A 59 0.66 2.48 -3.00
C PRO A 59 0.67 2.23 -1.48
N VAL A 60 -0.40 1.75 -0.89
CA VAL A 60 -0.57 1.52 0.55
C VAL A 60 -0.35 2.80 1.37
N GLN A 61 -1.28 3.73 1.28
CA GLN A 61 -1.17 5.04 1.94
C GLN A 61 -1.35 4.92 3.46
N ILE A 62 -0.27 4.61 4.17
CA ILE A 62 -0.26 4.34 5.62
C ILE A 62 -0.71 5.52 6.48
N SER A 63 -0.59 6.76 5.99
CA SER A 63 -1.09 7.96 6.66
C SER A 63 -2.61 8.11 6.62
N ALA A 64 -3.30 7.34 5.77
CA ALA A 64 -4.75 7.39 5.67
C ALA A 64 -5.44 6.60 6.82
N ARG A 65 -6.65 7.02 7.14
CA ARG A 65 -7.42 6.41 8.23
C ARG A 65 -7.66 4.92 8.00
N GLY A 66 -7.33 4.09 8.99
CA GLY A 66 -7.53 2.64 8.95
C GLY A 66 -6.48 1.88 8.13
N MET A 67 -5.45 2.55 7.64
CA MET A 67 -4.37 1.97 6.85
C MET A 67 -3.12 1.63 7.69
N ASN A 68 -3.33 1.20 8.94
CA ASN A 68 -2.22 0.79 9.80
C ASN A 68 -1.49 -0.44 9.22
N PRO A 69 -0.16 -0.42 9.06
CA PRO A 69 0.63 -1.49 8.47
C PRO A 69 0.41 -2.87 9.09
N ALA A 70 0.52 -2.97 10.42
CA ALA A 70 0.38 -4.24 11.13
C ALA A 70 -1.04 -4.82 11.01
N ASP A 71 -2.07 -3.96 11.05
CA ASP A 71 -3.45 -4.38 10.88
C ASP A 71 -3.73 -4.86 9.45
N LEU A 72 -3.20 -4.17 8.45
CA LEU A 72 -3.32 -4.55 7.04
C LEU A 72 -2.65 -5.91 6.81
N LYS A 73 -1.42 -6.06 7.30
CA LYS A 73 -0.66 -7.30 7.17
C LYS A 73 -1.37 -8.48 7.83
N ARG A 74 -1.83 -8.32 9.08
CA ARG A 74 -2.55 -9.37 9.81
C ARG A 74 -3.83 -9.79 9.10
N ARG A 75 -4.58 -8.85 8.50
CA ARG A 75 -5.90 -9.11 7.90
C ARG A 75 -5.85 -9.64 6.48
N PHE A 76 -4.84 -9.26 5.72
CA PHE A 76 -4.86 -9.46 4.27
C PHE A 76 -3.53 -9.97 3.69
N GLY A 77 -2.46 -10.02 4.48
CA GLY A 77 -1.11 -10.33 4.00
C GLY A 77 -0.92 -11.75 3.45
N ASP A 78 -1.86 -12.66 3.71
CA ASP A 78 -1.92 -14.00 3.14
C ASP A 78 -2.57 -14.05 1.75
N ARG A 79 -3.25 -12.97 1.33
CA ARG A 79 -4.09 -12.93 0.13
C ARG A 79 -3.70 -11.87 -0.89
N ILE A 80 -2.94 -10.85 -0.49
CA ILE A 80 -2.52 -9.76 -1.37
C ILE A 80 -1.12 -9.29 -1.00
N VAL A 81 -0.32 -8.99 -2.00
CA VAL A 81 0.99 -8.35 -1.81
C VAL A 81 0.79 -6.86 -1.58
N PHE A 82 1.44 -6.31 -0.56
CA PHE A 82 1.50 -4.88 -0.33
C PHE A 82 2.74 -4.30 -1.01
N TRP A 83 2.53 -3.34 -1.91
CA TRP A 83 3.60 -2.64 -2.62
C TRP A 83 3.52 -1.15 -2.29
N GLY A 84 4.42 -0.67 -1.46
CA GLY A 84 4.42 0.71 -0.95
C GLY A 84 4.28 0.78 0.55
N GLY A 85 3.94 1.95 1.07
CA GLY A 85 3.79 2.14 2.52
C GLY A 85 5.10 2.13 3.29
N GLY A 86 6.25 2.32 2.60
CA GLY A 86 7.57 2.30 3.23
C GLY A 86 7.82 3.46 4.18
N VAL A 87 7.15 4.59 3.97
CA VAL A 87 7.29 5.80 4.80
C VAL A 87 6.02 6.64 4.75
N ASP A 88 5.72 7.43 5.79
CA ASP A 88 4.68 8.47 5.72
C ASP A 88 5.16 9.61 4.80
N ALA A 89 4.71 9.56 3.54
CA ALA A 89 5.07 10.51 2.50
C ALA A 89 4.41 11.90 2.65
N GLN A 90 3.49 12.06 3.59
CA GLN A 90 2.80 13.33 3.81
C GLN A 90 3.37 14.15 4.97
N ARG A 91 3.96 13.52 5.96
CA ARG A 91 4.42 14.16 7.19
C ARG A 91 5.91 13.91 7.45
N ILE A 92 6.29 12.64 7.53
CA ILE A 92 7.65 12.26 7.96
C ILE A 92 8.65 12.50 6.84
N LEU A 93 8.40 12.00 5.64
CA LEU A 93 9.34 12.13 4.53
C LEU A 93 9.65 13.60 4.16
N PRO A 94 8.65 14.52 4.01
CA PRO A 94 8.94 15.90 3.63
C PRO A 94 9.36 16.81 4.78
N ARG A 95 9.09 16.46 6.05
CA ARG A 95 9.22 17.40 7.18
C ARG A 95 9.99 16.85 8.38
N GLY A 96 10.22 15.56 8.42
CA GLY A 96 11.00 14.91 9.47
C GLY A 96 12.49 15.09 9.26
N THR A 97 13.25 14.73 10.26
CA THR A 97 14.71 14.58 10.17
C THR A 97 15.05 13.24 9.50
N PRO A 98 16.27 13.04 8.97
CA PRO A 98 16.71 11.74 8.47
C PRO A 98 16.52 10.59 9.45
N ASP A 99 16.77 10.83 10.76
CA ASP A 99 16.58 9.82 11.81
C ASP A 99 15.10 9.45 12.00
N GLU A 100 14.19 10.42 11.91
CA GLU A 100 12.75 10.18 11.96
C GLU A 100 12.27 9.39 10.73
N VAL A 101 12.81 9.69 9.55
CA VAL A 101 12.56 8.93 8.32
C VAL A 101 13.03 7.49 8.49
N ALA A 102 14.28 7.29 8.94
CA ALA A 102 14.83 5.96 9.19
C ALA A 102 13.99 5.16 10.20
N ALA A 103 13.56 5.78 11.29
CA ALA A 103 12.72 5.15 12.30
C ALA A 103 11.34 4.76 11.75
N ASP A 104 10.74 5.59 10.89
CA ASP A 104 9.45 5.29 10.25
C ASP A 104 9.58 4.13 9.27
N VAL A 105 10.64 4.12 8.45
CA VAL A 105 10.94 3.03 7.50
C VAL A 105 11.11 1.70 8.22
N ARG A 106 11.94 1.64 9.27
CA ARG A 106 12.15 0.42 10.07
C ARG A 106 10.83 -0.12 10.62
N ARG A 107 10.02 0.73 11.23
CA ARG A 107 8.72 0.36 11.79
C ARG A 107 7.78 -0.23 10.72
N ASN A 108 7.78 0.34 9.51
CA ASN A 108 6.95 -0.15 8.43
C ASN A 108 7.47 -1.48 7.83
N LEU A 109 8.79 -1.64 7.72
CA LEU A 109 9.43 -2.90 7.34
C LEU A 109 9.10 -4.02 8.34
N GLU A 110 9.26 -3.76 9.64
CA GLU A 110 8.92 -4.70 10.72
C GLU A 110 7.44 -5.13 10.68
N ALA A 111 6.56 -4.23 10.27
CA ALA A 111 5.13 -4.53 10.18
C ALA A 111 4.75 -5.33 8.92
N PHE A 112 5.35 -5.05 7.77
CA PHE A 112 4.95 -5.65 6.50
C PHE A 112 5.75 -6.87 6.06
N MET A 113 7.02 -6.98 6.43
CA MET A 113 7.90 -8.05 5.96
C MET A 113 7.60 -9.46 6.50
N PRO A 114 7.18 -9.65 7.77
CA PRO A 114 7.00 -10.99 8.31
C PRO A 114 6.12 -11.87 7.42
N GLY A 115 6.63 -13.06 7.04
CA GLY A 115 5.93 -13.99 6.16
C GLY A 115 5.93 -13.63 4.67
N GLY A 116 6.72 -12.65 4.23
CA GLY A 116 6.80 -12.24 2.82
C GLY A 116 5.62 -11.40 2.34
N GLY A 117 5.41 -11.31 1.01
CA GLY A 117 4.27 -10.58 0.44
C GLY A 117 4.33 -9.06 0.58
N TYR A 118 5.54 -8.51 0.67
CA TYR A 118 5.77 -7.07 0.72
C TYR A 118 6.83 -6.63 -0.28
N VAL A 119 6.58 -5.53 -0.97
CA VAL A 119 7.55 -4.86 -1.84
C VAL A 119 7.73 -3.43 -1.33
N PHE A 120 8.94 -3.13 -0.86
CA PHE A 120 9.25 -1.80 -0.38
C PHE A 120 9.14 -0.76 -1.49
N ASN A 121 8.44 0.32 -1.20
CA ASN A 121 8.41 1.56 -1.96
C ASN A 121 7.84 2.66 -1.04
N ASN A 122 8.08 3.93 -1.37
CA ASN A 122 7.34 5.01 -0.72
C ASN A 122 5.83 4.96 -1.10
N VAL A 123 5.02 5.80 -0.49
CA VAL A 123 3.56 5.76 -0.74
C VAL A 123 3.19 6.25 -2.14
N HIS A 124 3.87 7.27 -2.65
CA HIS A 124 3.58 7.89 -3.95
C HIS A 124 4.87 8.45 -4.53
N ASN A 125 4.79 9.30 -5.57
CA ASN A 125 5.95 10.01 -6.07
C ASN A 125 6.58 10.88 -4.96
N ILE A 126 7.89 10.88 -4.86
CA ILE A 126 8.64 11.80 -4.01
C ILE A 126 8.46 13.19 -4.60
N GLN A 127 7.92 14.10 -3.81
CA GLN A 127 7.65 15.47 -4.23
C GLN A 127 8.91 16.35 -4.13
N GLY A 128 8.92 17.47 -4.86
CA GLY A 128 10.08 18.33 -4.94
C GLY A 128 10.47 19.05 -3.64
N GLU A 129 9.57 19.11 -2.67
CA GLU A 129 9.83 19.67 -1.34
C GLU A 129 10.53 18.72 -0.37
N VAL A 130 10.70 17.46 -0.73
CA VAL A 130 11.38 16.47 0.14
C VAL A 130 12.87 16.74 0.14
N PRO A 131 13.50 16.94 1.33
CA PRO A 131 14.92 17.12 1.44
C PRO A 131 15.71 15.90 0.88
N PRO A 132 16.77 16.11 0.10
CA PRO A 132 17.58 15.00 -0.44
C PRO A 132 18.11 14.03 0.61
N GLU A 133 18.49 14.54 1.78
CA GLU A 133 18.94 13.75 2.93
C GLU A 133 17.87 12.80 3.45
N ASN A 134 16.60 13.18 3.39
CA ASN A 134 15.48 12.32 3.75
C ASN A 134 15.25 11.21 2.72
N VAL A 135 15.50 11.51 1.44
CA VAL A 135 15.45 10.51 0.38
C VAL A 135 16.56 9.47 0.56
N LEU A 136 17.78 9.92 0.90
CA LEU A 136 18.89 9.02 1.21
C LEU A 136 18.55 8.15 2.42
N ALA A 137 18.11 8.75 3.53
CA ALA A 137 17.71 8.02 4.73
C ALA A 137 16.62 6.96 4.45
N LEU A 138 15.65 7.27 3.58
CA LEU A 138 14.60 6.35 3.14
C LEU A 138 15.20 5.09 2.50
N PHE A 139 16.07 5.26 1.50
CA PHE A 139 16.59 4.14 0.72
C PHE A 139 17.73 3.41 1.42
N ASP A 140 18.61 4.12 2.13
CA ASP A 140 19.70 3.51 2.91
C ASP A 140 19.13 2.62 4.02
N THR A 141 18.10 3.09 4.74
CA THR A 141 17.44 2.28 5.76
C THR A 141 16.74 1.05 5.15
N ALA A 142 16.08 1.24 4.02
CA ALA A 142 15.44 0.12 3.33
C ALA A 142 16.46 -0.91 2.82
N TRP A 143 17.60 -0.45 2.37
CA TRP A 143 18.72 -1.31 1.97
C TRP A 143 19.32 -2.08 3.15
N GLU A 144 19.48 -1.43 4.30
CA GLU A 144 20.04 -2.06 5.50
C GLU A 144 19.10 -3.11 6.12
N PHE A 145 17.79 -2.83 6.18
CA PHE A 145 16.84 -3.63 6.94
C PHE A 145 15.82 -4.40 6.08
N GLY A 146 15.78 -4.18 4.78
CA GLY A 146 14.72 -4.67 3.88
C GLY A 146 14.98 -6.04 3.26
N PHE A 147 15.93 -6.83 3.75
CA PHE A 147 16.22 -8.16 3.24
C PHE A 147 15.44 -9.23 4.00
N TYR A 148 14.90 -10.17 3.27
CA TYR A 148 14.36 -11.40 3.84
C TYR A 148 15.52 -12.35 4.15
N GLY A 149 15.56 -12.83 5.40
CA GLY A 149 16.50 -13.86 5.84
C GLY A 149 16.11 -15.27 5.35
#